data_52b23b4536fe3054ca9d4abceabc8fdf
#
_entry.id   52b23b4536fe3054ca9d4abceabc8fdf
#
_cell.length_a   1.000
_cell.length_b   1.000
_cell.length_c   1.000
_cell.angle_alpha   90.00
_cell.angle_beta   90.00
_cell.angle_gamma   90.00
#
_symmetry.space_group_name_H-M   'P 1'
#
loop_
_entity.id
_entity.type
_entity.pdbx_description
1 polymer ?
#
loop_
_entity_poly.entity_id
_entity_poly.type
_entity_poly.pdbx_seq_one_letter_code
_entity_poly.pdbx_strand_id
1 'polypeptide(L)'
;MADNIVAIVGRPNVGKSTLFNKLVGARLSIVDDTPGVTRDRIFGDCEWLGRHFTLIDTGGIEPDSDDIILKQMRRQAQLAVDSADVIIFVTDIRTGVVSTDEEVASMLRKSEKPVILCVNKCDGVGELPPDFYEFYNLGLGDPMPVSSVHGHGTGDLLDEVLKYLPGAEETEEDDDAIKVAVIGKPNVGKSSLVNAVLGEDRMIVSDIAGTTRDATDSVVENEHGRFVFIDTAGLRRKSRVYDQIEKYSVIRAKMAVERAQVCVIMIDATEGFTEQDSKVAGIAHEMGKGCIIAVNKWDAVEKDGKTMDSMRKKLMKDFSFMSYAPIIFISAKENVRLDRLFELIKFVDTQNAMRISTGKLNDVLADATARVQPPTDKGKRLKIYYMTQASTRPPTFVCFVNNAELFHYSYQRYLDNQIREVFGLEGTPTRMVIRERESNKK
;
A
#
# COMPACT_ATOMS: atom_id res chain seq x y z
N MET A 1 -4.95 -1.07 -10.97
CA MET A 1 -5.19 -2.50 -10.70
C MET A 1 -5.15 -2.65 -9.18
N ALA A 2 -6.17 -3.23 -8.58
CA ALA A 2 -6.11 -3.56 -7.16
C ALA A 2 -5.07 -4.68 -7.03
N ASP A 3 -4.00 -4.42 -6.28
CA ASP A 3 -2.98 -5.43 -6.06
C ASP A 3 -3.57 -6.47 -5.10
N ASN A 4 -3.70 -7.71 -5.58
CA ASN A 4 -4.16 -8.83 -4.78
C ASN A 4 -3.17 -9.09 -3.65
N ILE A 5 -3.66 -9.36 -2.44
CA ILE A 5 -2.83 -9.54 -1.24
C ILE A 5 -2.80 -11.02 -0.85
N VAL A 6 -1.60 -11.56 -0.68
CA VAL A 6 -1.37 -12.93 -0.22
C VAL A 6 -0.61 -12.90 1.10
N ALA A 7 -1.20 -13.39 2.18
CA ALA A 7 -0.56 -13.40 3.50
C ALA A 7 0.07 -14.76 3.84
N ILE A 8 1.29 -14.75 4.37
CA ILE A 8 1.98 -15.94 4.86
C ILE A 8 1.81 -16.00 6.39
N VAL A 9 1.15 -17.05 6.88
CA VAL A 9 0.86 -17.28 8.31
C VAL A 9 1.49 -18.59 8.76
N GLY A 10 1.87 -18.71 10.00
CA GLY A 10 2.40 -19.95 10.59
C GLY A 10 3.21 -19.65 11.84
N ARG A 11 3.52 -20.69 12.62
CA ARG A 11 4.31 -20.56 13.85
C ARG A 11 5.74 -20.08 13.61
N PRO A 12 6.46 -19.62 14.64
CA PRO A 12 7.88 -19.28 14.52
C PRO A 12 8.71 -20.46 13.98
N ASN A 13 9.73 -20.16 13.22
CA ASN A 13 10.75 -21.11 12.70
C ASN A 13 10.26 -22.16 11.69
N VAL A 14 9.02 -22.09 11.18
CA VAL A 14 8.56 -22.95 10.06
C VAL A 14 9.14 -22.53 8.70
N GLY A 15 9.81 -21.37 8.63
CA GLY A 15 10.46 -20.89 7.41
C GLY A 15 9.63 -19.88 6.61
N LYS A 16 8.68 -19.15 7.23
CA LYS A 16 7.87 -18.11 6.57
C LYS A 16 8.71 -17.07 5.83
N SER A 17 9.67 -16.45 6.52
CA SER A 17 10.52 -15.41 5.93
C SER A 17 11.47 -15.98 4.85
N THR A 18 11.87 -17.25 4.96
CA THR A 18 12.64 -17.92 3.90
C THR A 18 11.76 -18.13 2.67
N LEU A 19 10.53 -18.60 2.86
CA LEU A 19 9.55 -18.74 1.78
C LEU A 19 9.24 -17.39 1.14
N PHE A 20 8.93 -16.37 1.93
CA PHE A 20 8.68 -15.01 1.49
C PHE A 20 9.83 -14.49 0.60
N ASN A 21 11.08 -14.54 1.08
CA ASN A 21 12.24 -14.11 0.32
C ASN A 21 12.43 -14.90 -0.97
N LYS A 22 12.10 -16.22 -0.97
CA LYS A 22 12.20 -17.07 -2.14
C LYS A 22 11.15 -16.70 -3.21
N LEU A 23 9.92 -16.40 -2.79
CA LEU A 23 8.82 -16.04 -3.69
C LEU A 23 9.00 -14.63 -4.26
N VAL A 24 9.42 -13.66 -3.44
CA VAL A 24 9.73 -12.28 -3.88
C VAL A 24 11.01 -12.26 -4.74
N GLY A 25 12.01 -13.10 -4.43
CA GLY A 25 13.29 -13.16 -5.14
C GLY A 25 13.25 -13.83 -6.51
N ALA A 26 12.13 -14.37 -6.94
CA ALA A 26 12.01 -15.02 -8.26
C ALA A 26 12.16 -14.03 -9.44
N ARG A 27 11.99 -12.71 -9.20
CA ARG A 27 12.41 -11.63 -10.11
C ARG A 27 12.72 -10.34 -9.35
N LEU A 28 13.93 -10.20 -8.86
CA LEU A 28 14.55 -8.89 -8.62
C LEU A 28 15.05 -8.36 -9.97
N SER A 29 14.20 -7.82 -10.80
CA SER A 29 14.62 -6.93 -11.87
C SER A 29 14.42 -5.49 -11.41
N ILE A 30 15.55 -4.89 -10.97
CA ILE A 30 15.82 -3.45 -10.94
C ILE A 30 14.85 -2.64 -10.07
N VAL A 31 15.09 -2.64 -8.77
CA VAL A 31 14.71 -1.51 -7.92
C VAL A 31 16.00 -0.94 -7.33
N ASP A 32 16.24 0.35 -7.63
CA ASP A 32 17.37 1.15 -7.19
C ASP A 32 17.72 0.96 -5.72
N ASP A 33 19.01 0.73 -5.46
CA ASP A 33 19.66 0.93 -4.16
C ASP A 33 19.70 2.43 -3.83
N THR A 34 18.65 2.96 -3.27
CA THR A 34 18.71 4.26 -2.60
C THR A 34 19.16 4.05 -1.15
N PRO A 35 20.35 4.55 -0.75
CA PRO A 35 20.82 4.46 0.63
C PRO A 35 19.91 5.29 1.53
N GLY A 36 19.29 4.67 2.54
CA GLY A 36 18.53 5.36 3.58
C GLY A 36 17.11 4.88 3.80
N VAL A 37 16.57 3.95 2.98
CA VAL A 37 15.26 3.34 3.20
C VAL A 37 15.47 2.00 3.89
N THR A 38 15.15 1.90 5.17
CA THR A 38 14.99 0.61 5.86
C THR A 38 13.83 -0.11 5.18
N ARG A 39 14.13 -1.06 4.29
CA ARG A 39 13.15 -1.99 3.73
C ARG A 39 12.52 -2.75 4.88
N ASP A 40 11.28 -2.43 5.21
CA ASP A 40 10.45 -3.31 6.03
C ASP A 40 10.33 -4.64 5.28
N ARG A 41 10.96 -5.69 5.81
CA ARG A 41 10.97 -7.06 5.25
C ARG A 41 9.60 -7.77 5.31
N ILE A 42 8.53 -7.02 5.43
CA ILE A 42 7.17 -7.54 5.69
C ILE A 42 6.35 -7.63 4.40
N PHE A 43 6.60 -6.75 3.44
CA PHE A 43 5.88 -6.68 2.17
C PHE A 43 6.83 -6.95 1.00
N GLY A 44 6.35 -7.66 -0.01
CA GLY A 44 7.11 -7.92 -1.22
C GLY A 44 6.20 -8.08 -2.43
N ASP A 45 6.54 -7.40 -3.52
CA ASP A 45 5.86 -7.56 -4.79
C ASP A 45 6.26 -8.89 -5.43
N CYS A 46 5.28 -9.64 -5.88
CA CYS A 46 5.47 -10.91 -6.58
C CYS A 46 4.76 -10.85 -7.93
N GLU A 47 5.46 -11.34 -8.96
CA GLU A 47 4.88 -11.53 -10.29
C GLU A 47 5.00 -13.02 -10.67
N TRP A 48 3.88 -13.64 -11.01
CA TRP A 48 3.84 -15.02 -11.48
C TRP A 48 2.91 -15.15 -12.68
N LEU A 49 3.39 -15.74 -13.76
CA LEU A 49 2.66 -15.91 -15.03
C LEU A 49 1.97 -14.61 -15.52
N GLY A 50 2.64 -13.46 -15.35
CA GLY A 50 2.13 -12.15 -15.75
C GLY A 50 1.09 -11.53 -14.81
N ARG A 51 0.80 -12.16 -13.67
CA ARG A 51 -0.09 -11.63 -12.63
C ARG A 51 0.72 -11.10 -11.47
N HIS A 52 0.39 -9.86 -11.06
CA HIS A 52 1.02 -9.17 -9.93
C HIS A 52 0.18 -9.30 -8.68
N PHE A 53 0.83 -9.51 -7.55
CA PHE A 53 0.22 -9.51 -6.21
C PHE A 53 1.26 -9.19 -5.14
N THR A 54 0.79 -8.72 -3.99
CA THR A 54 1.66 -8.40 -2.85
C THR A 54 1.66 -9.54 -1.84
N LEU A 55 2.86 -10.03 -1.50
CA LEU A 55 3.08 -10.98 -0.41
C LEU A 55 3.29 -10.25 0.91
N ILE A 56 2.74 -10.79 2.00
CA ILE A 56 2.93 -10.28 3.36
C ILE A 56 3.49 -11.39 4.25
N ASP A 57 4.69 -11.16 4.83
CA ASP A 57 5.22 -12.02 5.91
C ASP A 57 4.69 -11.56 7.27
N THR A 58 3.65 -12.21 7.78
CA THR A 58 3.08 -11.89 9.09
C THR A 58 4.03 -12.20 10.25
N GLY A 59 5.05 -13.05 10.03
CA GLY A 59 6.08 -13.41 11.03
C GLY A 59 7.09 -12.30 11.30
N GLY A 60 7.34 -11.43 10.33
CA GLY A 60 8.20 -10.26 10.49
C GLY A 60 7.61 -9.14 11.35
N ILE A 61 6.34 -9.27 11.71
CA ILE A 61 5.57 -8.24 12.43
C ILE A 61 5.95 -8.16 13.91
N GLU A 62 6.29 -9.31 14.55
CA GLU A 62 6.67 -9.39 15.98
C GLU A 62 7.83 -10.37 16.17
N PRO A 63 9.09 -10.00 15.91
CA PRO A 63 10.20 -10.90 16.14
C PRO A 63 10.54 -11.13 17.62
N ASP A 64 10.16 -10.23 18.55
CA ASP A 64 10.70 -10.16 19.91
C ASP A 64 9.64 -9.95 21.02
N SER A 65 8.40 -10.45 20.88
CA SER A 65 7.44 -10.33 21.98
C SER A 65 7.50 -11.55 22.91
N ASP A 66 7.52 -11.32 24.24
CA ASP A 66 7.40 -12.36 25.29
C ASP A 66 6.00 -13.00 25.37
N ASP A 67 5.12 -12.72 24.40
CA ASP A 67 3.78 -13.28 24.32
C ASP A 67 3.83 -14.78 23.98
N ILE A 68 2.90 -15.54 24.54
CA ILE A 68 2.74 -16.97 24.25
C ILE A 68 2.58 -17.17 22.74
N ILE A 69 3.37 -18.08 22.15
CA ILE A 69 3.40 -18.39 20.70
C ILE A 69 1.99 -18.50 20.08
N LEU A 70 1.07 -19.13 20.78
CA LEU A 70 -0.31 -19.28 20.31
C LEU A 70 -1.04 -17.94 20.15
N LYS A 71 -0.82 -16.99 21.09
CA LYS A 71 -1.44 -15.65 21.01
C LYS A 71 -0.91 -14.86 19.83
N GLN A 72 0.39 -14.96 19.54
CA GLN A 72 1.01 -14.36 18.34
C GLN A 72 0.45 -14.96 17.06
N MET A 73 0.36 -16.29 16.97
CA MET A 73 -0.19 -16.97 15.78
C MET A 73 -1.65 -16.63 15.53
N ARG A 74 -2.49 -16.56 16.59
CA ARG A 74 -3.89 -16.13 16.47
C ARG A 74 -4.00 -14.70 15.93
N ARG A 75 -3.13 -13.80 16.38
CA ARG A 75 -3.08 -12.41 15.88
C ARG A 75 -2.66 -12.35 14.42
N GLN A 76 -1.62 -13.10 14.04
CA GLN A 76 -1.16 -13.19 12.65
C GLN A 76 -2.27 -13.75 11.74
N ALA A 77 -2.95 -14.82 12.18
CA ALA A 77 -4.06 -15.40 11.44
C ALA A 77 -5.23 -14.42 11.30
N GLN A 78 -5.59 -13.70 12.37
CA GLN A 78 -6.65 -12.69 12.31
C GLN A 78 -6.30 -11.56 11.36
N LEU A 79 -5.05 -11.10 11.37
CA LEU A 79 -4.59 -10.06 10.45
C LEU A 79 -4.68 -10.54 8.99
N ALA A 80 -4.26 -11.76 8.72
CA ALA A 80 -4.34 -12.36 7.38
C ALA A 80 -5.80 -12.49 6.92
N VAL A 81 -6.70 -12.97 7.79
CA VAL A 81 -8.14 -13.08 7.51
C VAL A 81 -8.76 -11.71 7.21
N ASP A 82 -8.38 -10.68 7.97
CA ASP A 82 -8.94 -9.34 7.83
C ASP A 82 -8.46 -8.62 6.54
N SER A 83 -7.37 -9.07 5.92
CA SER A 83 -6.69 -8.22 4.92
C SER A 83 -6.18 -8.93 3.67
N ALA A 84 -6.04 -10.25 3.65
CA ALA A 84 -5.56 -10.98 2.48
C ALA A 84 -6.71 -11.56 1.63
N ASP A 85 -6.47 -11.65 0.32
CA ASP A 85 -7.36 -12.36 -0.61
C ASP A 85 -7.11 -13.87 -0.54
N VAL A 86 -5.84 -14.28 -0.32
CA VAL A 86 -5.43 -15.68 -0.16
C VAL A 86 -4.47 -15.79 1.02
N ILE A 87 -4.58 -16.85 1.80
CA ILE A 87 -3.72 -17.13 2.94
C ILE A 87 -2.88 -18.38 2.68
N ILE A 88 -1.56 -18.27 2.80
CA ILE A 88 -0.64 -19.41 2.79
C ILE A 88 -0.35 -19.76 4.26
N PHE A 89 -0.89 -20.89 4.73
CA PHE A 89 -0.61 -21.39 6.07
C PHE A 89 0.58 -22.34 6.03
N VAL A 90 1.70 -21.89 6.61
CA VAL A 90 2.99 -22.62 6.57
C VAL A 90 3.19 -23.45 7.82
N THR A 91 3.42 -24.75 7.63
CA THR A 91 3.77 -25.73 8.65
C THR A 91 5.16 -26.34 8.36
N ASP A 92 5.67 -27.19 9.25
CA ASP A 92 7.02 -27.79 9.15
C ASP A 92 6.95 -29.30 9.23
N ILE A 93 7.36 -30.01 8.13
CA ILE A 93 7.35 -31.47 8.06
C ILE A 93 8.19 -32.11 9.16
N ARG A 94 9.29 -31.49 9.58
CA ARG A 94 10.23 -32.06 10.54
C ARG A 94 9.68 -32.14 11.96
N THR A 95 8.73 -31.29 12.29
CA THR A 95 8.09 -31.24 13.61
C THR A 95 6.70 -31.88 13.63
N GLY A 96 6.16 -32.21 12.45
CA GLY A 96 4.79 -32.68 12.30
C GLY A 96 3.74 -31.66 12.69
N VAL A 97 2.49 -32.12 12.80
CA VAL A 97 1.36 -31.31 13.25
C VAL A 97 1.42 -31.13 14.76
N VAL A 98 1.31 -29.90 15.22
CA VAL A 98 1.27 -29.55 16.65
C VAL A 98 -0.05 -28.86 17.02
N SER A 99 -0.43 -28.89 18.30
CA SER A 99 -1.72 -28.34 18.77
C SER A 99 -1.93 -26.85 18.39
N THR A 100 -0.86 -26.06 18.31
CA THR A 100 -0.95 -24.67 17.85
C THR A 100 -1.32 -24.56 16.38
N ASP A 101 -0.87 -25.49 15.53
CA ASP A 101 -1.23 -25.53 14.11
C ASP A 101 -2.73 -25.90 13.95
N GLU A 102 -3.24 -26.85 14.77
CA GLU A 102 -4.66 -27.25 14.78
C GLU A 102 -5.59 -26.09 15.17
N GLU A 103 -5.20 -25.31 16.21
CA GLU A 103 -5.99 -24.16 16.66
C GLU A 103 -6.07 -23.06 15.59
N VAL A 104 -4.94 -22.74 14.96
CA VAL A 104 -4.91 -21.75 13.86
C VAL A 104 -5.65 -22.26 12.64
N ALA A 105 -5.49 -23.53 12.27
CA ALA A 105 -6.24 -24.14 11.19
C ALA A 105 -7.75 -24.07 11.44
N SER A 106 -8.19 -24.32 12.69
CA SER A 106 -9.60 -24.17 13.07
C SER A 106 -10.14 -22.74 12.89
N MET A 107 -9.30 -21.74 13.18
CA MET A 107 -9.64 -20.34 12.98
C MET A 107 -9.72 -20.00 11.49
N LEU A 108 -8.75 -20.45 10.71
CA LEU A 108 -8.68 -20.19 9.27
C LEU A 108 -9.84 -20.85 8.52
N ARG A 109 -10.25 -22.06 8.90
CA ARG A 109 -11.45 -22.74 8.32
C ARG A 109 -12.74 -21.95 8.51
N LYS A 110 -12.84 -21.13 9.57
CA LYS A 110 -14.03 -20.32 9.87
C LYS A 110 -14.05 -18.98 9.13
N SER A 111 -12.98 -18.63 8.44
CA SER A 111 -12.81 -17.29 7.89
C SER A 111 -13.39 -17.10 6.49
N GLU A 112 -13.88 -18.18 5.84
CA GLU A 112 -14.34 -18.17 4.44
C GLU A 112 -13.29 -17.71 3.40
N LYS A 113 -12.07 -17.36 3.82
CA LYS A 113 -10.98 -16.99 2.92
C LYS A 113 -10.33 -18.26 2.34
N PRO A 114 -9.85 -18.21 1.08
CA PRO A 114 -9.04 -19.28 0.53
C PRO A 114 -7.75 -19.46 1.35
N VAL A 115 -7.52 -20.68 1.82
CA VAL A 115 -6.33 -21.05 2.59
C VAL A 115 -5.61 -22.17 1.88
N ILE A 116 -4.33 -21.98 1.60
CA ILE A 116 -3.45 -22.99 1.01
C ILE A 116 -2.51 -23.51 2.10
N LEU A 117 -2.58 -24.80 2.38
CA LEU A 117 -1.73 -25.46 3.37
C LEU A 117 -0.37 -25.77 2.76
N CYS A 118 0.66 -25.06 3.18
CA CYS A 118 2.04 -25.25 2.75
C CYS A 118 2.83 -26.01 3.81
N VAL A 119 3.27 -27.22 3.50
CA VAL A 119 4.15 -28.04 4.34
C VAL A 119 5.58 -27.79 3.90
N ASN A 120 6.30 -26.99 4.68
CA ASN A 120 7.66 -26.56 4.34
C ASN A 120 8.73 -27.54 4.88
N LYS A 121 9.96 -27.33 4.40
CA LYS A 121 11.15 -28.13 4.69
C LYS A 121 11.08 -29.56 4.15
N CYS A 122 10.29 -29.78 3.10
CA CYS A 122 10.30 -31.00 2.30
C CYS A 122 11.52 -31.00 1.37
N ASP A 123 12.71 -31.18 1.93
CA ASP A 123 13.98 -31.02 1.22
C ASP A 123 14.38 -32.27 0.41
N GLY A 124 13.69 -33.39 0.62
CA GLY A 124 13.93 -34.66 -0.11
C GLY A 124 13.43 -34.60 -1.55
N VAL A 125 14.18 -35.17 -2.45
CA VAL A 125 13.80 -35.41 -3.85
C VAL A 125 13.26 -36.84 -3.96
N GLY A 126 11.95 -37.00 -4.20
CA GLY A 126 11.32 -38.33 -4.36
C GLY A 126 10.00 -38.47 -3.61
N GLU A 127 9.74 -39.66 -3.08
CA GLU A 127 8.50 -39.95 -2.35
C GLU A 127 8.41 -39.13 -1.05
N LEU A 128 7.21 -38.59 -0.79
CA LEU A 128 6.93 -37.85 0.44
C LEU A 128 6.97 -38.83 1.64
N PRO A 129 7.52 -38.37 2.79
CA PRO A 129 7.55 -39.21 3.99
C PRO A 129 6.11 -39.48 4.48
N PRO A 130 5.86 -40.66 5.12
CA PRO A 130 4.50 -41.01 5.61
C PRO A 130 3.89 -39.93 6.52
N ASP A 131 4.71 -39.25 7.32
CA ASP A 131 4.29 -38.20 8.23
C ASP A 131 3.68 -36.99 7.50
N PHE A 132 3.95 -36.83 6.20
CA PHE A 132 3.32 -35.77 5.40
C PHE A 132 1.80 -35.89 5.35
N TYR A 133 1.27 -37.10 5.37
CA TYR A 133 -0.16 -37.33 5.28
C TYR A 133 -0.93 -36.93 6.56
N GLU A 134 -0.24 -36.71 7.70
CA GLU A 134 -0.86 -36.21 8.91
C GLU A 134 -1.39 -34.80 8.76
N PHE A 135 -0.83 -33.99 7.84
CA PHE A 135 -1.27 -32.60 7.61
C PHE A 135 -2.68 -32.50 7.01
N TYR A 136 -3.22 -33.56 6.41
CA TYR A 136 -4.63 -33.61 6.00
C TYR A 136 -5.59 -33.46 7.19
N ASN A 137 -5.18 -33.82 8.40
CA ASN A 137 -6.00 -33.69 9.62
C ASN A 137 -6.28 -32.22 9.98
N LEU A 138 -5.51 -31.25 9.43
CA LEU A 138 -5.78 -29.84 9.59
C LEU A 138 -7.03 -29.37 8.85
N GLY A 139 -7.53 -30.14 7.88
CA GLY A 139 -8.80 -29.89 7.17
C GLY A 139 -8.81 -28.58 6.37
N LEU A 140 -7.67 -28.22 5.76
CA LEU A 140 -7.49 -27.03 4.93
C LEU A 140 -7.27 -27.38 3.45
N GLY A 141 -7.75 -28.52 2.99
CA GLY A 141 -7.52 -29.03 1.64
C GLY A 141 -6.23 -29.85 1.53
N ASP A 142 -5.73 -30.00 0.30
CA ASP A 142 -4.54 -30.79 0.00
C ASP A 142 -3.28 -30.07 0.46
N PRO A 143 -2.46 -30.66 1.35
CA PRO A 143 -1.21 -30.06 1.77
C PRO A 143 -0.19 -30.05 0.62
N MET A 144 0.46 -28.91 0.42
CA MET A 144 1.46 -28.72 -0.64
C MET A 144 2.90 -28.86 -0.07
N PRO A 145 3.68 -29.81 -0.56
CA PRO A 145 5.07 -29.98 -0.12
C PRO A 145 5.96 -28.91 -0.75
N VAL A 146 6.67 -28.17 0.10
CA VAL A 146 7.56 -27.08 -0.34
C VAL A 146 8.91 -27.17 0.37
N SER A 147 9.99 -26.87 -0.34
CA SER A 147 11.29 -26.56 0.23
C SER A 147 11.64 -25.10 -0.05
N SER A 148 11.42 -24.23 0.92
CA SER A 148 11.75 -22.80 0.78
C SER A 148 13.23 -22.54 0.52
N VAL A 149 14.12 -23.38 1.04
CA VAL A 149 15.57 -23.26 0.86
C VAL A 149 15.98 -23.63 -0.56
N HIS A 150 15.47 -24.74 -1.07
CA HIS A 150 15.83 -25.26 -2.41
C HIS A 150 14.91 -24.73 -3.52
N GLY A 151 13.74 -24.19 -3.18
CA GLY A 151 12.74 -23.69 -4.14
C GLY A 151 11.88 -24.80 -4.75
N HIS A 152 11.93 -26.03 -4.24
CA HIS A 152 11.07 -27.10 -4.71
C HIS A 152 9.62 -26.85 -4.31
N GLY A 153 8.67 -27.08 -5.21
CA GLY A 153 7.24 -26.89 -4.98
C GLY A 153 6.77 -25.44 -4.89
N THR A 154 7.69 -24.45 -5.02
CA THR A 154 7.31 -23.03 -4.96
C THR A 154 6.53 -22.57 -6.18
N GLY A 155 6.79 -23.13 -7.36
CA GLY A 155 6.02 -22.87 -8.57
C GLY A 155 4.59 -23.40 -8.45
N ASP A 156 4.43 -24.65 -8.01
CA ASP A 156 3.12 -25.28 -7.80
C ASP A 156 2.29 -24.50 -6.75
N LEU A 157 2.96 -24.02 -5.68
CA LEU A 157 2.34 -23.16 -4.67
C LEU A 157 1.84 -21.84 -5.27
N LEU A 158 2.61 -21.21 -6.15
CA LEU A 158 2.21 -19.97 -6.83
C LEU A 158 1.08 -20.23 -7.84
N ASP A 159 1.12 -21.34 -8.56
CA ASP A 159 0.02 -21.73 -9.46
C ASP A 159 -1.29 -21.94 -8.67
N GLU A 160 -1.21 -22.55 -7.48
CA GLU A 160 -2.37 -22.70 -6.60
C GLU A 160 -2.89 -21.34 -6.09
N VAL A 161 -1.98 -20.44 -5.67
CA VAL A 161 -2.34 -19.06 -5.27
C VAL A 161 -3.12 -18.35 -6.39
N LEU A 162 -2.66 -18.45 -7.64
CA LEU A 162 -3.31 -17.77 -8.77
C LEU A 162 -4.75 -18.25 -9.04
N LYS A 163 -5.10 -19.48 -8.66
CA LYS A 163 -6.48 -20.00 -8.84
C LYS A 163 -7.49 -19.23 -7.97
N TYR A 164 -7.06 -18.79 -6.81
CA TYR A 164 -7.90 -18.08 -5.84
C TYR A 164 -7.79 -16.57 -5.94
N LEU A 165 -6.77 -16.06 -6.62
CA LEU A 165 -6.69 -14.61 -6.86
C LEU A 165 -7.71 -14.21 -7.91
N PRO A 166 -8.44 -13.11 -7.71
CA PRO A 166 -9.40 -12.60 -8.68
C PRO A 166 -8.78 -12.47 -10.08
N GLY A 167 -9.47 -12.97 -11.11
CA GLY A 167 -9.02 -12.85 -12.50
C GLY A 167 -9.02 -11.40 -12.98
N ALA A 168 -8.18 -11.08 -13.96
CA ALA A 168 -8.16 -9.75 -14.58
C ALA A 168 -9.47 -9.41 -15.34
N GLU A 169 -10.30 -10.41 -15.63
CA GLU A 169 -11.54 -10.26 -16.40
C GLU A 169 -12.79 -9.94 -15.55
N GLU A 170 -12.70 -10.06 -14.20
CA GLU A 170 -13.85 -9.77 -13.31
C GLU A 170 -13.91 -8.32 -12.82
N THR A 171 -13.10 -7.42 -13.38
CA THR A 171 -13.00 -6.02 -12.93
C THR A 171 -13.91 -5.04 -13.64
N GLU A 172 -14.89 -5.47 -14.43
CA GLU A 172 -15.74 -4.55 -15.21
C GLU A 172 -16.88 -3.88 -14.41
N GLU A 173 -17.21 -4.31 -13.19
CA GLU A 173 -18.39 -3.77 -12.50
C GLU A 173 -18.14 -2.62 -11.50
N ASP A 174 -16.89 -2.27 -11.16
CA ASP A 174 -16.59 -1.21 -10.17
C ASP A 174 -15.55 -0.18 -10.66
N ASP A 175 -15.40 -0.01 -11.97
CA ASP A 175 -14.35 0.83 -12.57
C ASP A 175 -14.53 2.35 -12.29
N ASP A 176 -15.72 2.78 -11.87
CA ASP A 176 -16.02 4.19 -11.59
C ASP A 176 -15.86 4.59 -10.10
N ALA A 177 -15.65 3.65 -9.18
CA ALA A 177 -15.57 3.93 -7.75
C ALA A 177 -14.14 4.25 -7.29
N ILE A 178 -13.95 5.40 -6.64
CA ILE A 178 -12.65 5.81 -6.10
C ILE A 178 -12.40 5.11 -4.77
N LYS A 179 -11.33 4.32 -4.67
CA LYS A 179 -10.92 3.62 -3.44
C LYS A 179 -10.14 4.56 -2.51
N VAL A 180 -10.64 4.74 -1.29
CA VAL A 180 -10.15 5.72 -0.32
C VAL A 180 -9.68 5.03 0.96
N ALA A 181 -8.43 5.26 1.37
CA ALA A 181 -7.93 4.88 2.69
C ALA A 181 -7.91 6.08 3.64
N VAL A 182 -8.45 5.91 4.85
CA VAL A 182 -8.35 6.90 5.92
C VAL A 182 -7.27 6.47 6.90
N ILE A 183 -6.14 7.18 6.90
CA ILE A 183 -4.97 6.86 7.70
C ILE A 183 -4.61 8.00 8.67
N GLY A 184 -3.85 7.71 9.71
CA GLY A 184 -3.45 8.66 10.73
C GLY A 184 -3.18 7.96 12.05
N LYS A 185 -2.58 8.66 13.00
CA LYS A 185 -2.29 8.12 14.36
C LYS A 185 -3.58 7.75 15.11
N PRO A 186 -3.52 7.00 16.22
CA PRO A 186 -4.67 6.74 17.08
C PRO A 186 -5.36 8.05 17.54
N ASN A 187 -6.67 8.02 17.74
CA ASN A 187 -7.49 9.10 18.30
C ASN A 187 -7.58 10.42 17.49
N VAL A 188 -7.06 10.49 16.26
CA VAL A 188 -7.23 11.66 15.36
C VAL A 188 -8.67 11.79 14.81
N GLY A 189 -9.53 10.78 15.03
CA GLY A 189 -10.94 10.81 14.60
C GLY A 189 -11.23 10.05 13.30
N LYS A 190 -10.40 9.06 12.91
CA LYS A 190 -10.65 8.23 11.72
C LYS A 190 -12.02 7.56 11.73
N SER A 191 -12.35 6.88 12.83
CA SER A 191 -13.67 6.24 13.01
C SER A 191 -14.82 7.24 13.01
N SER A 192 -14.59 8.44 13.56
CA SER A 192 -15.58 9.51 13.53
C SER A 192 -15.83 10.02 12.10
N LEU A 193 -14.77 10.19 11.30
CA LEU A 193 -14.87 10.56 9.89
C LEU A 193 -15.64 9.50 9.10
N VAL A 194 -15.26 8.23 9.24
CA VAL A 194 -15.94 7.13 8.55
C VAL A 194 -17.42 7.06 8.96
N ASN A 195 -17.73 7.19 10.25
CA ASN A 195 -19.14 7.20 10.71
C ASN A 195 -19.91 8.41 10.20
N ALA A 196 -19.30 9.59 10.16
CA ALA A 196 -19.91 10.80 9.63
C ALA A 196 -20.23 10.65 8.14
N VAL A 197 -19.27 10.17 7.36
CA VAL A 197 -19.41 9.90 5.93
C VAL A 197 -20.48 8.85 5.63
N LEU A 198 -20.62 7.81 6.48
CA LEU A 198 -21.61 6.74 6.30
C LEU A 198 -22.98 7.07 6.91
N GLY A 199 -23.07 8.08 7.75
CA GLY A 199 -24.29 8.46 8.47
C GLY A 199 -25.07 9.64 7.89
N GLU A 200 -24.62 10.26 6.80
CA GLU A 200 -25.36 11.36 6.17
C GLU A 200 -26.58 10.85 5.39
N ASP A 201 -27.76 11.43 5.67
CA ASP A 201 -29.07 11.08 5.04
C ASP A 201 -29.10 11.21 3.51
N ARG A 202 -28.07 11.79 2.90
CA ARG A 202 -27.92 11.99 1.45
C ARG A 202 -27.07 10.94 0.77
N MET A 203 -26.57 9.97 1.51
CA MET A 203 -25.65 8.96 0.99
C MET A 203 -26.32 7.59 0.94
N ILE A 204 -26.33 6.97 -0.23
CA ILE A 204 -26.77 5.60 -0.38
C ILE A 204 -25.61 4.70 0.07
N VAL A 205 -25.72 4.15 1.28
CA VAL A 205 -24.84 3.11 1.76
C VAL A 205 -25.41 1.79 1.27
N SER A 206 -24.78 1.16 0.28
CA SER A 206 -25.21 -0.15 -0.16
C SER A 206 -24.43 -1.22 0.61
N ASP A 207 -25.12 -1.87 1.55
CA ASP A 207 -24.69 -3.14 2.14
C ASP A 207 -25.11 -4.31 1.19
N ILE A 208 -24.87 -4.18 -0.11
CA ILE A 208 -25.19 -5.25 -1.05
C ILE A 208 -24.13 -6.35 -0.86
N ALA A 209 -24.53 -7.40 -0.17
CA ALA A 209 -23.76 -8.64 -0.09
C ALA A 209 -23.53 -9.15 -1.53
N GLY A 210 -22.29 -9.05 -2.01
CA GLY A 210 -21.90 -9.53 -3.35
C GLY A 210 -21.19 -8.50 -4.24
N THR A 211 -21.24 -7.19 -3.95
CA THR A 211 -20.57 -6.16 -4.76
C THR A 211 -19.30 -5.60 -4.13
N THR A 212 -19.04 -5.87 -2.85
CA THR A 212 -17.78 -5.55 -2.17
C THR A 212 -17.01 -6.83 -1.90
N ARG A 213 -15.82 -6.96 -2.50
CA ARG A 213 -14.93 -8.11 -2.32
C ARG A 213 -14.47 -8.34 -0.88
N ASP A 214 -14.65 -7.36 0.00
CA ASP A 214 -14.30 -7.44 1.42
C ASP A 214 -15.43 -6.95 2.30
N ALA A 215 -15.90 -7.77 3.22
CA ALA A 215 -16.87 -7.42 4.27
C ALA A 215 -16.41 -6.28 5.21
N THR A 216 -15.20 -5.76 5.00
CA THR A 216 -14.58 -4.69 5.79
C THR A 216 -14.67 -3.32 5.15
N ASP A 217 -15.02 -3.21 3.86
CA ASP A 217 -15.10 -1.97 3.11
C ASP A 217 -16.52 -1.39 3.14
N SER A 218 -16.66 -0.10 2.89
CA SER A 218 -17.96 0.57 2.81
C SER A 218 -18.06 1.43 1.56
N VAL A 219 -19.14 1.24 0.81
CA VAL A 219 -19.44 2.04 -0.39
C VAL A 219 -20.27 3.26 0.01
N VAL A 220 -19.90 4.40 -0.52
CA VAL A 220 -20.60 5.68 -0.37
C VAL A 220 -20.86 6.25 -1.75
N GLU A 221 -22.10 6.60 -2.05
CA GLU A 221 -22.48 7.24 -3.30
C GLU A 221 -23.14 8.58 -3.00
N ASN A 222 -22.67 9.65 -3.65
CA ASN A 222 -23.17 11.00 -3.51
C ASN A 222 -23.08 11.78 -4.83
N GLU A 223 -23.39 13.07 -4.82
CA GLU A 223 -23.33 13.93 -6.02
C GLU A 223 -21.95 14.08 -6.65
N HIS A 224 -20.85 13.79 -5.89
CA HIS A 224 -19.49 13.84 -6.37
C HIS A 224 -19.03 12.54 -7.03
N GLY A 225 -19.74 11.43 -6.81
CA GLY A 225 -19.46 10.12 -7.40
C GLY A 225 -19.59 8.97 -6.40
N ARG A 226 -18.97 7.83 -6.76
CA ARG A 226 -18.96 6.61 -5.97
C ARG A 226 -17.58 6.40 -5.34
N PHE A 227 -17.57 6.10 -4.04
CA PHE A 227 -16.35 5.96 -3.23
C PHE A 227 -16.39 4.67 -2.44
N VAL A 228 -15.26 3.98 -2.33
CA VAL A 228 -15.09 2.79 -1.51
C VAL A 228 -14.10 3.11 -0.39
N PHE A 229 -14.58 3.24 0.83
CA PHE A 229 -13.74 3.42 2.01
C PHE A 229 -13.22 2.08 2.51
N ILE A 230 -11.90 1.89 2.48
CA ILE A 230 -11.21 0.64 2.76
C ILE A 230 -11.03 0.44 4.27
N ASP A 231 -11.19 -0.81 4.74
CA ASP A 231 -11.01 -1.27 6.15
C ASP A 231 -11.88 -0.51 7.16
N THR A 232 -13.10 -0.15 6.80
CA THR A 232 -14.02 0.57 7.69
C THR A 232 -14.48 -0.26 8.89
N ALA A 233 -14.63 -1.59 8.75
CA ALA A 233 -14.99 -2.48 9.85
C ALA A 233 -13.89 -2.52 10.92
N GLY A 234 -12.60 -2.49 10.53
CA GLY A 234 -11.48 -2.35 11.46
C GLY A 234 -11.51 -1.02 12.22
N LEU A 235 -11.94 0.05 11.57
CA LEU A 235 -12.11 1.37 12.19
C LEU A 235 -13.33 1.42 13.12
N ARG A 236 -14.43 0.70 12.82
CA ARG A 236 -15.67 0.66 13.62
C ARG A 236 -15.54 -0.22 14.88
N ARG A 237 -14.87 -1.38 14.80
CA ARG A 237 -14.72 -2.32 15.94
C ARG A 237 -13.78 -1.83 17.04
N LYS A 238 -13.12 -0.71 16.88
CA LYS A 238 -12.02 -0.20 17.70
C LYS A 238 -12.36 0.28 19.10
N SER A 239 -13.58 0.12 19.59
CA SER A 239 -13.87 0.77 20.87
C SER A 239 -13.36 0.03 22.13
N ARG A 240 -12.79 -1.18 22.07
CA ARG A 240 -12.46 -1.87 23.34
C ARG A 240 -11.21 -2.76 23.47
N VAL A 241 -10.50 -3.20 22.40
CA VAL A 241 -9.49 -4.25 22.58
C VAL A 241 -8.10 -4.01 21.96
N TYR A 242 -7.92 -3.03 21.05
CA TYR A 242 -6.71 -2.94 20.19
C TYR A 242 -5.80 -1.73 20.41
N ASP A 243 -5.97 -0.95 21.47
CA ASP A 243 -5.18 0.28 21.72
C ASP A 243 -3.72 0.05 22.16
N GLN A 244 -3.24 -1.17 22.24
CA GLN A 244 -1.93 -1.43 22.87
C GLN A 244 -0.76 -1.74 21.93
N ILE A 245 -0.94 -1.86 20.61
CA ILE A 245 0.21 -2.18 19.74
C ILE A 245 0.27 -1.24 18.54
N GLU A 246 1.11 -0.20 18.63
CA GLU A 246 1.41 0.77 17.56
C GLU A 246 1.77 0.13 16.22
N LYS A 247 2.53 -0.96 16.25
CA LYS A 247 2.97 -1.71 15.05
C LYS A 247 1.79 -2.25 14.22
N TYR A 248 0.72 -2.75 14.84
CA TYR A 248 -0.47 -3.23 14.11
C TYR A 248 -1.23 -2.12 13.41
N SER A 249 -1.25 -0.92 14.00
CA SER A 249 -1.88 0.24 13.38
C SER A 249 -1.17 0.64 12.09
N VAL A 250 0.17 0.56 12.07
CA VAL A 250 1.00 0.87 10.88
C VAL A 250 0.79 -0.16 9.78
N ILE A 251 0.73 -1.45 10.10
CA ILE A 251 0.54 -2.52 9.12
C ILE A 251 -0.84 -2.44 8.47
N ARG A 252 -1.90 -2.23 9.27
CA ARG A 252 -3.25 -2.00 8.73
C ARG A 252 -3.30 -0.76 7.84
N ALA A 253 -2.62 0.32 8.26
CA ALA A 253 -2.52 1.51 7.43
C ALA A 253 -1.83 1.19 6.09
N LYS A 254 -0.73 0.42 6.10
CA LYS A 254 -0.05 -0.01 4.86
C LYS A 254 -0.97 -0.81 3.96
N MET A 255 -1.69 -1.80 4.49
CA MET A 255 -2.64 -2.63 3.73
C MET A 255 -3.78 -1.82 3.12
N ALA A 256 -4.36 -0.89 3.90
CA ALA A 256 -5.40 -0.01 3.40
C ALA A 256 -4.87 0.93 2.31
N VAL A 257 -3.66 1.48 2.50
CA VAL A 257 -2.98 2.33 1.51
C VAL A 257 -2.74 1.57 0.22
N GLU A 258 -2.30 0.32 0.29
CA GLU A 258 -1.99 -0.50 -0.89
C GLU A 258 -3.19 -0.65 -1.83
N ARG A 259 -4.37 -0.91 -1.26
CA ARG A 259 -5.63 -1.06 -1.98
C ARG A 259 -6.26 0.27 -2.43
N ALA A 260 -5.82 1.41 -1.87
CA ALA A 260 -6.38 2.72 -2.14
C ALA A 260 -5.80 3.39 -3.40
N GLN A 261 -6.58 4.27 -4.00
CA GLN A 261 -6.15 5.23 -5.01
C GLN A 261 -5.82 6.58 -4.37
N VAL A 262 -6.60 6.97 -3.34
CA VAL A 262 -6.43 8.21 -2.60
C VAL A 262 -6.36 7.93 -1.09
N CYS A 263 -5.39 8.53 -0.42
CA CYS A 263 -5.20 8.45 1.02
C CYS A 263 -5.57 9.77 1.69
N VAL A 264 -6.52 9.72 2.62
CA VAL A 264 -6.86 10.83 3.51
C VAL A 264 -6.05 10.70 4.79
N ILE A 265 -5.02 11.53 4.93
CA ILE A 265 -4.10 11.55 6.07
C ILE A 265 -4.67 12.48 7.12
N MET A 266 -5.17 11.90 8.21
CA MET A 266 -5.82 12.65 9.28
C MET A 266 -4.84 13.12 10.34
N ILE A 267 -4.95 14.41 10.69
CA ILE A 267 -4.17 15.08 11.74
C ILE A 267 -5.12 15.71 12.76
N ASP A 268 -4.74 15.67 14.03
CA ASP A 268 -5.47 16.34 15.08
C ASP A 268 -5.09 17.83 15.16
N ALA A 269 -6.06 18.71 14.93
CA ALA A 269 -5.84 20.16 14.96
C ALA A 269 -5.42 20.67 16.36
N THR A 270 -5.80 19.97 17.44
CA THR A 270 -5.52 20.37 18.82
C THR A 270 -4.09 20.02 19.25
N GLU A 271 -3.54 18.92 18.70
CA GLU A 271 -2.18 18.47 18.99
C GLU A 271 -1.17 19.01 17.97
N GLY A 272 -1.63 19.25 16.73
CA GLY A 272 -0.79 19.62 15.61
C GLY A 272 0.02 18.45 15.04
N PHE A 273 1.07 18.76 14.29
CA PHE A 273 1.95 17.77 13.66
C PHE A 273 2.83 17.04 14.66
N THR A 274 2.98 15.75 14.48
CA THR A 274 3.86 14.87 15.25
C THR A 274 4.73 14.00 14.33
N GLU A 275 5.81 13.44 14.85
CA GLU A 275 6.68 12.52 14.10
C GLU A 275 5.93 11.27 13.62
N GLN A 276 4.93 10.81 14.39
CA GLN A 276 4.08 9.69 14.02
C GLN A 276 3.21 10.00 12.80
N ASP A 277 2.71 11.24 12.69
CA ASP A 277 1.96 11.68 11.50
C ASP A 277 2.86 11.66 10.25
N SER A 278 4.14 12.04 10.38
CA SER A 278 5.13 11.95 9.29
C SER A 278 5.35 10.51 8.83
N LYS A 279 5.50 9.56 9.78
CA LYS A 279 5.69 8.15 9.45
C LYS A 279 4.49 7.57 8.70
N VAL A 280 3.27 7.87 9.16
CA VAL A 280 2.05 7.38 8.51
C VAL A 280 1.85 8.01 7.14
N ALA A 281 2.13 9.30 6.98
CA ALA A 281 2.05 10.00 5.71
C ALA A 281 3.10 9.50 4.71
N GLY A 282 4.31 9.18 5.20
CA GLY A 282 5.39 8.59 4.41
C GLY A 282 4.98 7.31 3.70
N ILE A 283 4.18 6.45 4.34
CA ILE A 283 3.67 5.22 3.72
C ILE A 283 2.89 5.51 2.43
N ALA A 284 1.96 6.47 2.47
CA ALA A 284 1.15 6.82 1.30
C ALA A 284 1.99 7.46 0.19
N HIS A 285 2.98 8.29 0.57
CA HIS A 285 3.91 8.92 -0.35
C HIS A 285 4.78 7.89 -1.08
N GLU A 286 5.42 6.98 -0.34
CA GLU A 286 6.31 5.94 -0.88
C GLU A 286 5.58 4.98 -1.81
N MET A 287 4.31 4.64 -1.47
CA MET A 287 3.45 3.79 -2.32
C MET A 287 2.87 4.54 -3.53
N GLY A 288 3.15 5.85 -3.68
CA GLY A 288 2.72 6.61 -4.86
C GLY A 288 1.23 6.90 -4.92
N LYS A 289 0.53 6.92 -3.79
CA LYS A 289 -0.91 7.15 -3.74
C LYS A 289 -1.25 8.64 -3.81
N GLY A 290 -2.44 8.98 -4.29
CA GLY A 290 -2.98 10.33 -4.14
C GLY A 290 -3.12 10.66 -2.64
N CYS A 291 -2.74 11.87 -2.20
CA CYS A 291 -2.66 12.24 -0.79
C CYS A 291 -3.39 13.54 -0.50
N ILE A 292 -4.20 13.52 0.56
CA ILE A 292 -4.88 14.69 1.12
C ILE A 292 -4.57 14.76 2.61
N ILE A 293 -4.16 15.91 3.11
CA ILE A 293 -3.95 16.15 4.55
C ILE A 293 -5.25 16.73 5.12
N ALA A 294 -5.96 15.95 5.94
CA ALA A 294 -7.20 16.35 6.59
C ALA A 294 -6.95 16.69 8.06
N VAL A 295 -6.98 17.98 8.38
CA VAL A 295 -6.84 18.51 9.74
C VAL A 295 -8.18 18.47 10.43
N ASN A 296 -8.40 17.46 11.27
CA ASN A 296 -9.64 17.17 11.96
C ASN A 296 -9.71 17.82 13.35
N LYS A 297 -10.88 17.79 13.96
CA LYS A 297 -11.22 18.44 15.24
C LYS A 297 -11.10 19.97 15.16
N TRP A 298 -11.36 20.52 13.98
CA TRP A 298 -11.29 21.97 13.77
C TRP A 298 -12.32 22.73 14.61
N ASP A 299 -13.38 22.07 15.08
CA ASP A 299 -14.37 22.59 16.03
C ASP A 299 -13.77 22.91 17.40
N ALA A 300 -12.78 22.14 17.84
CA ALA A 300 -12.15 22.26 19.16
C ALA A 300 -11.01 23.30 19.25
N VAL A 301 -10.63 23.91 18.11
CA VAL A 301 -9.55 24.91 18.07
C VAL A 301 -10.11 26.31 18.28
N GLU A 302 -9.48 27.09 19.19
CA GLU A 302 -9.76 28.54 19.30
C GLU A 302 -9.29 29.24 18.03
N LYS A 303 -10.18 30.03 17.42
CA LYS A 303 -9.97 30.61 16.09
C LYS A 303 -9.91 32.13 16.15
N ASP A 304 -8.85 32.65 15.57
CA ASP A 304 -8.78 34.04 15.11
C ASP A 304 -8.75 34.09 13.57
N GLY A 305 -8.76 35.28 13.00
CA GLY A 305 -8.76 35.46 11.53
C GLY A 305 -7.50 34.92 10.84
N LYS A 306 -6.45 34.51 11.56
CA LYS A 306 -5.16 34.05 11.03
C LYS A 306 -4.82 32.62 11.40
N THR A 307 -5.56 31.98 12.30
CA THR A 307 -5.29 30.63 12.84
C THR A 307 -5.15 29.59 11.73
N MET A 308 -6.07 29.58 10.77
CA MET A 308 -6.05 28.62 9.67
C MET A 308 -4.82 28.78 8.78
N ASP A 309 -4.48 30.00 8.40
CA ASP A 309 -3.35 30.28 7.52
C ASP A 309 -2.00 30.00 8.21
N SER A 310 -1.90 30.33 9.51
CA SER A 310 -0.69 30.05 10.30
C SER A 310 -0.48 28.55 10.47
N MET A 311 -1.55 27.80 10.76
CA MET A 311 -1.48 26.33 10.85
C MET A 311 -1.18 25.67 9.50
N ARG A 312 -1.79 26.15 8.41
CA ARG A 312 -1.48 25.68 7.05
C ARG A 312 0.00 25.88 6.72
N LYS A 313 0.57 27.07 6.98
CA LYS A 313 1.98 27.35 6.73
C LYS A 313 2.91 26.45 7.55
N LYS A 314 2.56 26.19 8.82
CA LYS A 314 3.31 25.29 9.69
C LYS A 314 3.29 23.87 9.13
N LEU A 315 2.11 23.34 8.81
CA LEU A 315 1.95 22.00 8.25
C LEU A 315 2.68 21.83 6.91
N MET A 316 2.62 22.81 6.01
CA MET A 316 3.37 22.77 4.75
C MET A 316 4.90 22.70 4.97
N LYS A 317 5.41 23.31 6.04
CA LYS A 317 6.82 23.19 6.42
C LYS A 317 7.13 21.80 7.00
N ASP A 318 6.27 21.31 7.88
CA ASP A 318 6.44 20.05 8.57
C ASP A 318 6.31 18.86 7.59
N PHE A 319 5.41 18.95 6.59
CA PHE A 319 5.24 18.00 5.48
C PHE A 319 5.99 18.43 4.20
N SER A 320 7.20 18.95 4.33
CA SER A 320 7.97 19.44 3.18
C SER A 320 8.21 18.39 2.09
N PHE A 321 8.26 17.10 2.45
CA PHE A 321 8.37 15.96 1.51
C PHE A 321 7.07 15.69 0.73
N MET A 322 5.92 16.20 1.21
CA MET A 322 4.61 16.09 0.59
C MET A 322 3.99 17.45 0.28
N SER A 323 4.77 18.42 -0.12
CA SER A 323 4.31 19.78 -0.43
C SER A 323 3.26 19.85 -1.54
N TYR A 324 3.09 18.77 -2.30
CA TYR A 324 2.05 18.61 -3.31
C TYR A 324 0.66 18.27 -2.73
N ALA A 325 0.59 17.78 -1.48
CA ALA A 325 -0.67 17.34 -0.89
C ALA A 325 -1.52 18.53 -0.42
N PRO A 326 -2.77 18.67 -0.89
CA PRO A 326 -3.68 19.70 -0.43
C PRO A 326 -4.05 19.49 1.03
N ILE A 327 -4.26 20.62 1.76
CA ILE A 327 -4.62 20.62 3.18
C ILE A 327 -6.06 21.11 3.31
N ILE A 328 -6.91 20.30 3.94
CA ILE A 328 -8.28 20.62 4.28
C ILE A 328 -8.50 20.59 5.79
N PHE A 329 -9.26 21.56 6.33
CA PHE A 329 -9.62 21.61 7.75
C PHE A 329 -11.07 21.15 7.91
N ILE A 330 -11.29 20.07 8.65
CA ILE A 330 -12.60 19.44 8.82
C ILE A 330 -12.98 19.30 10.30
N SER A 331 -14.27 19.09 10.54
CA SER A 331 -14.76 18.51 11.79
C SER A 331 -15.64 17.31 11.47
N ALA A 332 -15.11 16.12 11.72
CA ALA A 332 -15.86 14.88 11.57
C ALA A 332 -17.03 14.77 12.58
N LYS A 333 -16.93 15.47 13.71
CA LYS A 333 -17.96 15.51 14.74
C LYS A 333 -19.16 16.39 14.34
N GLU A 334 -18.88 17.53 13.72
CA GLU A 334 -19.88 18.54 13.35
C GLU A 334 -20.23 18.47 11.85
N ASN A 335 -19.78 17.47 11.12
CA ASN A 335 -19.94 17.30 9.67
C ASN A 335 -19.50 18.52 8.85
N VAL A 336 -18.46 19.24 9.31
CA VAL A 336 -18.00 20.46 8.64
C VAL A 336 -17.04 20.15 7.52
N ARG A 337 -17.35 20.60 6.30
CA ARG A 337 -16.55 20.49 5.07
C ARG A 337 -16.33 19.05 4.58
N LEU A 338 -17.23 18.12 4.88
CA LEU A 338 -17.13 16.76 4.35
C LEU A 338 -17.42 16.73 2.84
N ASP A 339 -18.41 17.49 2.34
CA ASP A 339 -18.64 17.64 0.90
C ASP A 339 -17.38 18.09 0.16
N ARG A 340 -16.69 19.09 0.73
CA ARG A 340 -15.44 19.58 0.14
C ARG A 340 -14.33 18.51 0.16
N LEU A 341 -14.35 17.59 1.13
CA LEU A 341 -13.43 16.47 1.16
C LEU A 341 -13.69 15.50 -0.01
N PHE A 342 -14.95 15.21 -0.35
CA PHE A 342 -15.29 14.37 -1.51
C PHE A 342 -14.88 15.00 -2.84
N GLU A 343 -15.15 16.31 -3.02
CA GLU A 343 -14.64 17.05 -4.19
C GLU A 343 -13.12 16.92 -4.32
N LEU A 344 -12.41 17.05 -3.19
CA LEU A 344 -10.95 16.99 -3.17
C LEU A 344 -10.44 15.59 -3.44
N ILE A 345 -11.09 14.54 -2.95
CA ILE A 345 -10.77 13.14 -3.26
C ILE A 345 -10.88 12.90 -4.77
N LYS A 346 -11.98 13.29 -5.38
CA LYS A 346 -12.20 13.17 -6.82
C LYS A 346 -11.15 13.95 -7.63
N PHE A 347 -10.86 15.17 -7.22
CA PHE A 347 -9.84 16.00 -7.85
C PHE A 347 -8.46 15.33 -7.80
N VAL A 348 -8.03 14.86 -6.63
CA VAL A 348 -6.73 14.21 -6.43
C VAL A 348 -6.64 12.90 -7.24
N ASP A 349 -7.70 12.09 -7.29
CA ASP A 349 -7.71 10.89 -8.13
C ASP A 349 -7.55 11.24 -9.61
N THR A 350 -8.25 12.28 -10.09
CA THR A 350 -8.12 12.78 -11.46
C THR A 350 -6.70 13.24 -11.76
N GLN A 351 -6.06 13.95 -10.83
CA GLN A 351 -4.66 14.38 -10.97
C GLN A 351 -3.70 13.18 -11.00
N ASN A 352 -3.94 12.17 -10.16
CA ASN A 352 -3.10 10.96 -10.08
C ASN A 352 -3.26 10.07 -11.33
N ALA A 353 -4.42 10.09 -11.97
CA ALA A 353 -4.70 9.37 -13.21
C ALA A 353 -4.30 10.15 -14.48
N MET A 354 -3.84 11.39 -14.35
CA MET A 354 -3.58 12.27 -15.49
C MET A 354 -2.54 11.71 -16.46
N ARG A 355 -2.90 11.66 -17.73
CA ARG A 355 -2.00 11.28 -18.82
C ARG A 355 -1.55 12.51 -19.60
N ILE A 356 -0.25 12.77 -19.59
CA ILE A 356 0.36 13.90 -20.31
C ILE A 356 1.01 13.36 -21.58
N SER A 357 0.73 14.01 -22.71
CA SER A 357 1.32 13.60 -23.97
C SER A 357 2.82 13.89 -24.03
N THR A 358 3.58 13.02 -24.70
CA THR A 358 5.03 13.13 -24.85
C THR A 358 5.44 14.50 -25.46
N GLY A 359 4.65 15.02 -26.42
CA GLY A 359 4.91 16.35 -27.00
C GLY A 359 4.91 17.45 -25.95
N LYS A 360 3.80 17.57 -25.18
CA LYS A 360 3.68 18.58 -24.11
C LYS A 360 4.77 18.47 -23.03
N LEU A 361 5.15 17.22 -22.68
CA LEU A 361 6.26 17.00 -21.73
C LEU A 361 7.58 17.51 -22.28
N ASN A 362 7.86 17.30 -23.56
CA ASN A 362 9.11 17.75 -24.17
C ASN A 362 9.13 19.26 -24.41
N ASP A 363 7.98 19.91 -24.63
CA ASP A 363 7.88 21.37 -24.66
C ASP A 363 8.29 21.94 -23.29
N VAL A 364 7.75 21.40 -22.17
CA VAL A 364 8.14 21.81 -20.81
C VAL A 364 9.62 21.52 -20.53
N LEU A 365 10.14 20.37 -20.98
CA LEU A 365 11.55 20.02 -20.87
C LEU A 365 12.45 21.01 -21.61
N ALA A 366 12.08 21.40 -22.82
CA ALA A 366 12.83 22.37 -23.61
C ALA A 366 12.88 23.75 -22.92
N ASP A 367 11.74 24.24 -22.43
CA ASP A 367 11.64 25.48 -21.70
C ASP A 367 12.44 25.43 -20.39
N ALA A 368 12.32 24.33 -19.60
CA ALA A 368 13.04 24.15 -18.37
C ALA A 368 14.57 24.14 -18.60
N THR A 369 15.05 23.38 -19.59
CA THR A 369 16.49 23.30 -19.93
C THR A 369 17.05 24.61 -20.50
N ALA A 370 16.21 25.41 -21.14
CA ALA A 370 16.59 26.76 -21.60
C ALA A 370 16.74 27.76 -20.44
N ARG A 371 15.85 27.68 -19.42
CA ARG A 371 15.88 28.55 -18.23
C ARG A 371 17.05 28.19 -17.29
N VAL A 372 17.19 26.89 -16.99
CA VAL A 372 18.27 26.39 -16.13
C VAL A 372 19.01 25.29 -16.87
N GLN A 373 20.23 25.59 -17.26
CA GLN A 373 21.04 24.63 -18.03
C GLN A 373 21.33 23.36 -17.20
N PRO A 374 21.29 22.18 -17.84
CA PRO A 374 21.65 20.93 -17.19
C PRO A 374 23.06 20.96 -16.60
N PRO A 375 23.29 20.27 -15.45
CA PRO A 375 24.56 20.29 -14.75
C PRO A 375 25.71 19.75 -15.60
N THR A 376 26.93 20.20 -15.26
CA THR A 376 28.18 19.74 -15.85
C THR A 376 29.08 19.25 -14.75
N ASP A 377 29.64 18.05 -14.86
CA ASP A 377 30.65 17.51 -13.96
C ASP A 377 31.88 17.06 -14.75
N LYS A 378 33.09 17.43 -14.26
CA LYS A 378 34.40 17.07 -14.88
C LYS A 378 34.43 17.30 -16.38
N GLY A 379 33.85 18.39 -16.85
CA GLY A 379 33.82 18.78 -18.27
C GLY A 379 32.78 18.01 -19.12
N LYS A 380 32.05 17.06 -18.53
CA LYS A 380 30.93 16.37 -19.21
C LYS A 380 29.60 17.04 -18.83
N ARG A 381 28.84 17.46 -19.81
CA ARG A 381 27.53 18.10 -19.63
C ARG A 381 26.43 17.06 -19.70
N LEU A 382 25.47 17.11 -18.77
CA LEU A 382 24.24 16.34 -18.86
C LEU A 382 23.45 16.76 -20.13
N LYS A 383 23.04 15.79 -20.90
CA LYS A 383 22.18 15.95 -22.07
C LYS A 383 20.92 15.14 -21.86
N ILE A 384 19.76 15.82 -21.80
CA ILE A 384 18.47 15.15 -21.75
C ILE A 384 17.93 15.15 -23.18
N TYR A 385 17.68 13.98 -23.72
CA TYR A 385 17.24 13.82 -25.10
C TYR A 385 15.74 14.02 -25.25
N TYR A 386 14.97 13.38 -24.39
CA TYR A 386 13.52 13.52 -24.31
C TYR A 386 13.00 12.91 -23.01
N MET A 387 11.74 13.20 -22.71
CA MET A 387 11.01 12.67 -21.57
C MET A 387 9.67 12.08 -22.04
N THR A 388 9.24 11.00 -21.42
CA THR A 388 7.93 10.38 -21.65
C THR A 388 7.28 9.98 -20.34
N GLN A 389 5.96 9.90 -20.29
CA GLN A 389 5.24 9.35 -19.15
C GLN A 389 5.02 7.84 -19.35
N ALA A 390 5.63 7.03 -18.51
CA ALA A 390 5.54 5.57 -18.56
C ALA A 390 4.22 5.06 -17.96
N SER A 391 3.81 5.61 -16.81
CA SER A 391 2.59 5.19 -16.10
C SER A 391 1.85 6.36 -15.45
N THR A 392 0.62 6.10 -15.03
CA THR A 392 -0.19 6.91 -14.14
C THR A 392 -0.35 6.19 -12.80
N ARG A 393 -0.80 6.87 -11.75
CA ARG A 393 -1.10 6.31 -10.42
C ARG A 393 0.08 5.57 -9.77
N PRO A 394 1.27 6.23 -9.55
CA PRO A 394 1.51 7.66 -9.74
C PRO A 394 2.04 8.00 -11.15
N PRO A 395 1.94 9.29 -11.55
CA PRO A 395 2.59 9.77 -12.76
C PRO A 395 4.09 9.51 -12.70
N THR A 396 4.58 8.65 -13.60
CA THR A 396 5.97 8.24 -13.67
C THR A 396 6.58 8.71 -15.00
N PHE A 397 7.58 9.54 -14.90
CA PHE A 397 8.28 10.13 -16.04
C PHE A 397 9.62 9.43 -16.26
N VAL A 398 9.92 9.09 -17.51
CA VAL A 398 11.21 8.51 -17.89
C VAL A 398 11.98 9.55 -18.69
N CYS A 399 13.14 9.96 -18.15
CA CYS A 399 14.07 10.87 -18.80
C CYS A 399 15.19 10.08 -19.48
N PHE A 400 15.37 10.24 -20.77
CA PHE A 400 16.47 9.62 -21.51
C PHE A 400 17.64 10.59 -21.61
N VAL A 401 18.78 10.19 -21.09
CA VAL A 401 19.98 11.04 -20.94
C VAL A 401 21.22 10.38 -21.56
N ASN A 402 22.30 11.17 -21.67
CA ASN A 402 23.60 10.68 -22.12
C ASN A 402 24.39 9.97 -21.01
N ASN A 403 24.19 10.36 -19.75
CA ASN A 403 24.83 9.75 -18.58
C ASN A 403 23.97 10.02 -17.33
N ALA A 404 23.53 8.96 -16.66
CA ALA A 404 22.66 9.02 -15.50
C ALA A 404 23.37 9.62 -14.26
N GLU A 405 24.67 9.37 -14.11
CA GLU A 405 25.46 9.90 -12.98
C GLU A 405 25.51 11.43 -12.91
N LEU A 406 25.33 12.09 -14.07
CA LEU A 406 25.28 13.56 -14.15
C LEU A 406 23.92 14.14 -13.72
N PHE A 407 22.90 13.29 -13.57
CA PHE A 407 21.55 13.72 -13.23
C PHE A 407 21.39 13.87 -11.72
N HIS A 408 21.86 15.00 -11.16
CA HIS A 408 21.79 15.26 -9.73
C HIS A 408 20.36 15.45 -9.23
N TYR A 409 20.08 15.04 -8.01
CA TYR A 409 18.79 15.16 -7.34
C TYR A 409 18.20 16.58 -7.37
N SER A 410 19.04 17.61 -7.22
CA SER A 410 18.61 19.01 -7.29
C SER A 410 18.00 19.38 -8.67
N TYR A 411 18.56 18.83 -9.75
CA TYR A 411 18.05 19.07 -11.09
C TYR A 411 16.78 18.26 -11.37
N GLN A 412 16.70 17.04 -10.85
CA GLN A 412 15.49 16.24 -10.87
C GLN A 412 14.33 16.97 -10.19
N ARG A 413 14.57 17.50 -8.99
CA ARG A 413 13.58 18.30 -8.25
C ARG A 413 13.16 19.57 -9.01
N TYR A 414 14.09 20.22 -9.67
CA TYR A 414 13.79 21.37 -10.52
C TYR A 414 12.85 21.00 -11.65
N LEU A 415 13.12 19.92 -12.38
CA LEU A 415 12.27 19.47 -13.48
C LEU A 415 10.89 19.03 -12.97
N ASP A 416 10.81 18.32 -11.86
CA ASP A 416 9.52 17.95 -11.24
C ASP A 416 8.69 19.20 -10.91
N ASN A 417 9.31 20.23 -10.35
CA ASN A 417 8.62 21.50 -10.08
C ASN A 417 8.12 22.17 -11.36
N GLN A 418 8.89 22.14 -12.46
CA GLN A 418 8.45 22.72 -13.74
C GLN A 418 7.27 21.93 -14.34
N ILE A 419 7.27 20.60 -14.23
CA ILE A 419 6.15 19.76 -14.65
C ILE A 419 4.90 20.10 -13.84
N ARG A 420 5.04 20.23 -12.51
CA ARG A 420 3.93 20.58 -11.60
C ARG A 420 3.40 22.00 -11.85
N GLU A 421 4.26 22.94 -12.16
CA GLU A 421 3.87 24.33 -12.47
C GLU A 421 2.95 24.40 -13.71
N VAL A 422 3.20 23.55 -14.72
CA VAL A 422 2.44 23.52 -15.97
C VAL A 422 1.19 22.65 -15.90
N PHE A 423 1.29 21.46 -15.27
CA PHE A 423 0.22 20.45 -15.31
C PHE A 423 -0.56 20.34 -13.99
N GLY A 424 -0.14 20.99 -12.93
CA GLY A 424 -0.74 20.89 -11.59
C GLY A 424 -0.18 19.70 -10.83
N LEU A 425 -0.75 18.51 -11.02
CA LEU A 425 -0.41 17.28 -10.30
C LEU A 425 -0.53 17.45 -8.77
N GLU A 426 -1.50 18.27 -8.34
CA GLU A 426 -1.78 18.51 -6.93
C GLU A 426 -2.35 17.24 -6.29
N GLY A 427 -1.92 16.93 -5.08
CA GLY A 427 -2.35 15.74 -4.35
C GLY A 427 -1.67 14.45 -4.80
N THR A 428 -0.80 14.47 -5.81
CA THR A 428 -0.17 13.25 -6.31
C THR A 428 1.36 13.31 -6.27
N PRO A 429 2.05 12.28 -5.77
CA PRO A 429 3.49 12.14 -5.90
C PRO A 429 3.84 11.86 -7.37
N THR A 430 5.04 12.25 -7.76
CA THR A 430 5.59 11.95 -9.08
C THR A 430 6.82 11.07 -8.94
N ARG A 431 7.05 10.20 -9.90
CA ARG A 431 8.28 9.41 -9.99
C ARG A 431 9.05 9.83 -11.24
N MET A 432 10.37 9.95 -11.13
CA MET A 432 11.23 10.25 -12.27
C MET A 432 12.31 9.17 -12.37
N VAL A 433 12.30 8.45 -13.47
CA VAL A 433 13.26 7.38 -13.78
C VAL A 433 14.24 7.90 -14.82
N ILE A 434 15.52 7.79 -14.54
CA ILE A 434 16.57 8.21 -15.46
C ILE A 434 17.08 7.00 -16.21
N ARG A 435 17.13 7.08 -17.54
CA ARG A 435 17.68 6.03 -18.39
C ARG A 435 18.73 6.57 -19.33
N GLU A 436 19.84 5.87 -19.43
CA GLU A 436 20.83 6.16 -20.47
C GLU A 436 20.33 5.65 -21.81
N ARG A 437 20.51 6.49 -22.85
CA ARG A 437 20.26 6.05 -24.21
C ARG A 437 21.43 5.18 -24.64
N GLU A 438 21.17 3.90 -24.92
CA GLU A 438 22.19 3.03 -25.55
C GLU A 438 22.67 3.71 -26.83
N SER A 439 23.94 4.11 -26.86
CA SER A 439 24.58 4.52 -28.11
C SER A 439 24.73 3.26 -28.94
N ASN A 440 23.93 3.15 -30.03
CA ASN A 440 24.25 2.21 -31.11
C ASN A 440 25.70 2.48 -31.52
N LYS A 441 26.64 1.75 -30.96
CA LYS A 441 27.98 1.64 -31.55
C LYS A 441 27.79 0.98 -32.90
N LYS A 442 27.77 1.80 -33.94
CA LYS A 442 28.07 1.35 -35.31
C LYS A 442 29.56 1.08 -35.41
#